data_524d9b7019f31afab2fa3f83a6f2853f
#
_entry.id   524d9b7019f31afab2fa3f83a6f2853f
#
_cell.length_a   1.000
_cell.length_b   1.000
_cell.length_c   1.000
_cell.angle_alpha   90.00
_cell.angle_beta   90.00
_cell.angle_gamma   90.00
#
_symmetry.space_group_name_H-M   'P 1'
#
loop_
_entity.id
_entity.type
_entity.pdbx_description
1 polymer ?
#
loop_
_entity_poly.entity_id
_entity_poly.type
_entity_poly.pdbx_seq_one_letter_code
_entity_poly.pdbx_strand_id
1 'polypeptide(L)'
;MKKTVFIIIVLLGLSQIKADAQYVRRKPGFSVNISVGAPGPPPNTGAVWVEPGWAWKHGRYVEVPGYWVKTPRHGSHWVPGRWVYTNHRGYRWNNGRWR
;
A
#
# COMPACT_ATOMS: atom_id res chain seq x y z
N MET A 1 -16.21 28.72 -22.90
CA MET A 1 -16.67 28.58 -21.52
C MET A 1 -17.31 27.23 -21.22
N LYS A 2 -18.24 26.78 -22.05
CA LYS A 2 -18.88 25.46 -21.81
C LYS A 2 -17.87 24.32 -21.80
N LYS A 3 -16.85 24.35 -22.66
CA LYS A 3 -15.82 23.32 -22.72
C LYS A 3 -14.99 23.26 -21.45
N THR A 4 -14.67 24.41 -20.86
CA THR A 4 -13.88 24.47 -19.62
C THR A 4 -14.64 23.87 -18.44
N VAL A 5 -15.93 24.17 -18.31
CA VAL A 5 -16.77 23.62 -17.25
C VAL A 5 -16.89 22.10 -17.40
N PHE A 6 -17.04 21.60 -18.62
CA PHE A 6 -17.12 20.17 -18.90
C PHE A 6 -15.84 19.44 -18.49
N ILE A 7 -14.67 20.00 -18.77
CA ILE A 7 -13.38 19.41 -18.39
C ILE A 7 -13.25 19.31 -16.88
N ILE A 8 -13.67 20.33 -16.13
CA ILE A 8 -13.63 20.32 -14.66
C ILE A 8 -14.48 19.17 -14.11
N ILE A 9 -15.68 18.97 -14.65
CA ILE A 9 -16.56 17.90 -14.20
C ILE A 9 -15.93 16.53 -14.45
N VAL A 10 -15.29 16.34 -15.59
CA VAL A 10 -14.62 15.08 -15.92
C VAL A 10 -13.47 14.81 -14.95
N LEU A 11 -12.69 15.82 -14.60
CA LEU A 11 -11.59 15.66 -13.63
C LEU A 11 -12.10 15.26 -12.25
N LEU A 12 -13.18 15.85 -11.78
CA LEU A 12 -13.78 15.49 -10.51
C LEU A 12 -14.30 14.06 -10.53
N GLY A 13 -14.93 13.64 -11.62
CA GLY A 13 -15.39 12.28 -11.78
C GLY A 13 -14.26 11.27 -11.76
N LEU A 14 -13.13 11.56 -12.42
CA LEU A 14 -11.97 10.70 -12.40
C LEU A 14 -11.37 10.55 -11.01
N SER A 15 -11.36 11.62 -10.22
CA SER A 15 -10.86 11.56 -8.84
C SER A 15 -11.70 10.62 -7.99
N GLN A 16 -13.02 10.68 -8.12
CA GLN A 16 -13.93 9.80 -7.38
C GLN A 16 -13.76 8.34 -7.80
N ILE A 17 -13.65 8.06 -9.08
CA ILE A 17 -13.41 6.72 -9.61
C ILE A 17 -12.08 6.17 -9.06
N LYS A 18 -11.05 7.01 -8.99
CA LYS A 18 -9.74 6.60 -8.46
C LYS A 18 -9.81 6.18 -6.99
N ALA A 19 -10.59 6.86 -6.18
CA ALA A 19 -10.76 6.50 -4.78
C ALA A 19 -11.44 5.15 -4.61
N ASP A 20 -12.48 4.87 -5.40
CA ASP A 20 -13.18 3.60 -5.35
C ASP A 20 -12.37 2.46 -5.97
N ALA A 21 -11.50 2.78 -6.93
CA ALA A 21 -10.70 1.78 -7.65
C ALA A 21 -9.64 1.10 -6.81
N GLN A 22 -9.33 1.60 -5.60
CA GLN A 22 -8.38 0.96 -4.70
C GLN A 22 -8.93 -0.25 -3.96
N TYR A 23 -10.22 -0.53 -4.10
CA TYR A 23 -10.84 -1.71 -3.51
C TYR A 23 -10.82 -2.87 -4.48
N VAL A 24 -10.51 -4.06 -3.98
CA VAL A 24 -10.51 -5.29 -4.78
C VAL A 24 -11.36 -6.35 -4.08
N ARG A 25 -11.96 -7.22 -4.87
CA ARG A 25 -12.84 -8.25 -4.33
C ARG A 25 -12.07 -9.37 -3.66
N ARG A 26 -10.85 -9.65 -4.13
CA ARG A 26 -9.98 -10.69 -3.61
C ARG A 26 -8.63 -10.09 -3.28
N LYS A 27 -8.07 -10.50 -2.16
CA LYS A 27 -6.72 -10.10 -1.80
C LYS A 27 -5.75 -10.79 -2.75
N PRO A 28 -4.86 -10.04 -3.41
CA PRO A 28 -3.81 -10.67 -4.21
C PRO A 28 -2.81 -11.39 -3.30
N GLY A 29 -2.16 -12.40 -3.82
CA GLY A 29 -1.10 -13.11 -3.12
C GLY A 29 0.26 -12.71 -3.65
N PHE A 30 1.28 -12.81 -2.82
CA PHE A 30 2.65 -12.56 -3.24
C PHE A 30 3.14 -13.69 -4.14
N SER A 31 4.02 -13.34 -5.08
CA SER A 31 4.69 -14.34 -5.90
C SER A 31 5.67 -15.16 -5.04
N VAL A 32 6.06 -16.32 -5.53
CA VAL A 32 6.99 -17.20 -4.80
C VAL A 32 8.37 -16.59 -4.60
N ASN A 33 8.69 -15.53 -5.35
CA ASN A 33 9.99 -14.86 -5.23
C ASN A 33 10.03 -13.80 -4.12
N ILE A 34 8.90 -13.49 -3.52
CA ILE A 34 8.82 -12.49 -2.45
C ILE A 34 8.95 -13.19 -1.10
N SER A 35 9.95 -12.79 -0.32
CA SER A 35 10.13 -13.28 1.05
C SER A 35 9.31 -12.43 2.01
N VAL A 36 8.36 -13.04 2.73
CA VAL A 36 7.50 -12.34 3.68
C VAL A 36 8.26 -12.08 4.98
N GLY A 37 8.97 -13.07 5.48
CA GLY A 37 9.78 -12.93 6.69
C GLY A 37 11.13 -12.30 6.40
N ALA A 38 11.80 -11.84 7.45
CA ALA A 38 13.15 -11.30 7.33
C ALA A 38 14.09 -12.38 6.77
N PRO A 39 14.93 -12.05 5.77
CA PRO A 39 15.81 -13.04 5.14
C PRO A 39 17.00 -13.46 6.00
N GLY A 40 17.19 -12.87 7.16
CA GLY A 40 18.27 -13.21 8.05
C GLY A 40 18.30 -12.25 9.24
N PRO A 41 19.39 -12.23 10.01
CA PRO A 41 19.50 -11.30 11.11
C PRO A 41 19.64 -9.86 10.61
N PRO A 42 19.32 -8.86 11.47
CA PRO A 42 19.47 -7.46 11.07
C PRO A 42 20.90 -7.13 10.65
N PRO A 43 21.09 -6.38 9.57
CA PRO A 43 22.44 -6.03 9.11
C PRO A 43 23.20 -5.10 10.05
N ASN A 44 22.47 -4.37 10.90
CA ASN A 44 23.08 -3.50 11.91
C ASN A 44 22.10 -3.26 13.06
N THR A 45 22.60 -2.65 14.14
CA THR A 45 21.78 -2.32 15.30
C THR A 45 20.73 -1.28 14.92
N GLY A 46 19.49 -1.52 15.32
CA GLY A 46 18.38 -0.62 15.03
C GLY A 46 17.72 -0.83 13.68
N ALA A 47 18.18 -1.80 12.90
CA ALA A 47 17.51 -2.16 11.64
C ALA A 47 16.24 -2.93 11.94
N VAL A 48 15.18 -2.57 11.21
CA VAL A 48 13.85 -3.20 11.31
C VAL A 48 13.47 -3.71 9.93
N TRP A 49 12.91 -4.92 9.89
CA TRP A 49 12.40 -5.49 8.66
C TRP A 49 11.02 -4.91 8.35
N VAL A 50 10.91 -4.28 7.19
CA VAL A 50 9.62 -3.85 6.65
C VAL A 50 9.13 -4.95 5.71
N GLU A 51 8.01 -5.55 6.07
CA GLU A 51 7.44 -6.66 5.33
C GLU A 51 7.03 -6.24 3.92
N PRO A 52 7.01 -7.19 2.96
CA PRO A 52 6.47 -6.89 1.64
C PRO A 52 5.05 -6.37 1.74
N GLY A 53 4.71 -5.49 0.85
CA GLY A 53 3.39 -4.86 0.82
C GLY A 53 2.89 -4.68 -0.59
N TRP A 54 2.00 -3.73 -0.74
CA TRP A 54 1.31 -3.49 -2.00
C TRP A 54 1.28 -2.01 -2.31
N ALA A 55 1.40 -1.69 -3.60
CA ALA A 55 1.24 -0.33 -4.09
C ALA A 55 0.16 -0.32 -5.16
N TRP A 56 -0.67 0.69 -5.15
CA TRP A 56 -1.71 0.85 -6.17
C TRP A 56 -1.11 1.57 -7.36
N LYS A 57 -1.04 0.86 -8.50
CA LYS A 57 -0.52 1.43 -9.75
C LYS A 57 -1.34 0.95 -10.92
N HIS A 58 -1.72 1.88 -11.78
CA HIS A 58 -2.42 1.58 -13.03
C HIS A 58 -3.67 0.70 -12.82
N GLY A 59 -4.45 1.02 -11.78
CA GLY A 59 -5.71 0.33 -11.51
C GLY A 59 -5.60 -1.03 -10.85
N ARG A 60 -4.44 -1.37 -10.29
CA ARG A 60 -4.25 -2.66 -9.61
C ARG A 60 -3.19 -2.57 -8.53
N TYR A 61 -3.18 -3.54 -7.65
CA TYR A 61 -2.12 -3.66 -6.66
C TYR A 61 -0.90 -4.37 -7.25
N VAL A 62 0.27 -3.80 -6.98
CA VAL A 62 1.57 -4.34 -7.41
C VAL A 62 2.37 -4.66 -6.18
N GLU A 63 3.05 -5.82 -6.18
CA GLU A 63 3.91 -6.25 -5.08
C GLU A 63 5.04 -5.25 -4.84
N VAL A 64 5.31 -4.99 -3.55
CA VAL A 64 6.46 -4.22 -3.13
C VAL A 64 7.31 -5.13 -2.24
N PRO A 65 8.55 -5.42 -2.61
CA PRO A 65 9.39 -6.30 -1.79
C PRO A 65 9.70 -5.70 -0.43
N GLY A 66 9.95 -6.56 0.56
CA GLY A 66 10.38 -6.13 1.87
C GLY A 66 11.79 -5.55 1.86
N TYR A 67 12.13 -4.81 2.88
CA TYR A 67 13.45 -4.20 2.99
C TYR A 67 13.80 -3.90 4.45
N TRP A 68 15.09 -3.74 4.72
CA TRP A 68 15.58 -3.30 6.02
C TRP A 68 15.58 -1.77 6.06
N VAL A 69 15.19 -1.21 7.21
CA VAL A 69 15.19 0.23 7.41
C VAL A 69 15.66 0.52 8.84
N LYS A 70 16.37 1.62 9.01
CA LYS A 70 16.79 2.05 10.33
C LYS A 70 15.64 2.74 11.04
N THR A 71 15.46 2.45 12.34
CA THR A 71 14.44 3.09 13.16
C THR A 71 14.64 4.60 13.12
N PRO A 72 13.61 5.37 12.70
CA PRO A 72 13.78 6.83 12.53
C PRO A 72 13.96 7.58 13.84
N ARG A 73 13.40 7.06 14.93
CA ARG A 73 13.42 7.73 16.22
C ARG A 73 13.51 6.69 17.32
N HIS A 74 14.30 6.97 18.35
CA HIS A 74 14.39 6.08 19.52
C HIS A 74 13.00 5.84 20.10
N GLY A 75 12.68 4.58 20.35
CA GLY A 75 11.37 4.21 20.86
C GLY A 75 10.28 4.03 19.81
N SER A 76 10.56 4.36 18.55
CA SER A 76 9.62 4.11 17.48
C SER A 76 9.54 2.63 17.14
N HIS A 77 8.36 2.18 16.70
CA HIS A 77 8.20 0.82 16.22
C HIS A 77 7.38 0.83 14.93
N TRP A 78 7.60 -0.20 14.13
CA TRP A 78 6.94 -0.35 12.84
C TRP A 78 5.62 -1.09 13.02
N VAL A 79 4.55 -0.50 12.48
CA VAL A 79 3.24 -1.14 12.42
C VAL A 79 3.07 -1.66 10.99
N PRO A 80 2.97 -2.99 10.78
CA PRO A 80 2.88 -3.55 9.43
C PRO A 80 1.63 -3.11 8.71
N GLY A 81 1.70 -3.09 7.39
CA GLY A 81 0.52 -2.88 6.56
C GLY A 81 -0.43 -4.06 6.64
N ARG A 82 -1.65 -3.85 6.27
CA ARG A 82 -2.66 -4.90 6.32
C ARG A 82 -3.80 -4.63 5.34
N TRP A 83 -4.50 -5.69 4.97
CA TRP A 83 -5.74 -5.60 4.22
C TRP A 83 -6.90 -5.28 5.16
N VAL A 84 -7.76 -4.39 4.71
CA VAL A 84 -8.98 -4.02 5.44
C VAL A 84 -10.16 -4.30 4.53
N TYR A 85 -11.14 -5.02 5.06
CA TYR A 85 -12.37 -5.33 4.33
C TYR A 85 -13.44 -4.29 4.65
N THR A 86 -14.12 -3.82 3.62
CA THR A 86 -15.26 -2.92 3.75
C THR A 86 -16.46 -3.54 3.02
N ASN A 87 -17.59 -3.60 3.68
CA ASN A 87 -18.83 -4.14 3.09
C ASN A 87 -19.14 -3.45 1.76
N HIS A 88 -19.52 -4.25 0.77
CA HIS A 88 -19.91 -3.80 -0.57
C HIS A 88 -18.78 -3.21 -1.41
N ARG A 89 -17.59 -3.00 -0.83
CA ARG A 89 -16.44 -2.45 -1.58
C ARG A 89 -15.32 -3.47 -1.76
N GLY A 90 -15.09 -4.32 -0.75
CA GLY A 90 -14.03 -5.31 -0.79
C GLY A 90 -12.84 -4.94 0.04
N TYR A 91 -11.66 -5.34 -0.41
CA TYR A 91 -10.41 -5.19 0.33
C TYR A 91 -9.62 -3.99 -0.17
N ARG A 92 -9.03 -3.28 0.77
CA ARG A 92 -8.11 -2.19 0.49
C ARG A 92 -6.86 -2.36 1.34
N TRP A 93 -5.70 -2.10 0.75
CA TRP A 93 -4.43 -2.20 1.46
C TRP A 93 -4.16 -0.90 2.24
N ASN A 94 -3.89 -1.05 3.54
CA ASN A 94 -3.41 0.04 4.37
C ASN A 94 -1.91 -0.14 4.58
N ASN A 95 -1.12 0.86 4.18
CA ASN A 95 0.32 0.81 4.32
C ASN A 95 0.75 0.76 5.78
N GLY A 96 1.90 0.13 6.02
CA GLY A 96 2.52 0.19 7.33
C GLY A 96 2.98 1.61 7.67
N ARG A 97 3.27 1.82 8.94
CA ARG A 97 3.68 3.15 9.42
C ARG A 97 4.51 3.02 10.69
N TRP A 98 5.23 4.08 11.00
CA TRP A 98 5.93 4.21 12.27
C TRP A 98 5.03 4.81 13.33
N ARG A 99 5.17 4.33 14.57
CA ARG A 99 4.45 4.84 15.72
C ARG A 99 5.39 5.20 16.84
#